data_36b26a98c8c35653b00007af19568baa
#
_entry.id   36b26a98c8c35653b00007af19568baa
#
_cell.length_a   1.000
_cell.length_b   1.000
_cell.length_c   1.000
_cell.angle_alpha   90.00
_cell.angle_beta   90.00
_cell.angle_gamma   90.00
#
_symmetry.space_group_name_H-M   'P 1'
#
loop_
_entity.id
_entity.type
_entity.pdbx_description
1 polymer ?
#
loop_
_entity_poly.entity_id
_entity_poly.type
_entity_poly.pdbx_seq_one_letter_code
_entity_poly.pdbx_strand_id
1 'polypeptide(L)'
;DIFCDTAIISEEIIDRSKQTLAACDDGSQALAQRAETDVFFAAIRQNSPLKTALGLTWMLGLKGMMAFAKDRASFSAGHKPAEQSPAAAKRVFREFLNDLEQQLVGKRYVSGASPSLSDFCCYHPIFLAQGFKSIKPHQIPETVRSWMTRMAEIGWGDYANVEASDALEIAKMQDPRSLPSVDVAHEDVGEWVTVTPTDTARVPVTGTLVSLSAERIIIARRSEDVGLCHIHFPRQGFTCERIR
;
A
#
# COMPACT_ATOMS: atom_id res chain seq x y z
N ASP A 1 10.81 8.66 13.07
CA ASP A 1 10.45 8.67 11.63
C ASP A 1 9.07 8.07 11.42
N ILE A 2 8.30 8.64 10.50
CA ILE A 2 6.98 8.16 10.06
C ILE A 2 7.07 7.90 8.55
N PHE A 3 6.64 6.74 8.11
CA PHE A 3 6.69 6.35 6.69
C PHE A 3 5.27 6.28 6.14
N CYS A 4 5.00 7.02 5.08
CA CYS A 4 3.73 7.07 4.36
C CYS A 4 3.86 6.30 3.06
N ASP A 5 2.91 5.41 2.78
CA ASP A 5 2.87 4.52 1.63
C ASP A 5 3.62 3.19 1.82
N THR A 6 3.01 2.12 1.28
CA THR A 6 3.51 0.75 1.41
C THR A 6 4.86 0.55 0.73
N ALA A 7 5.17 1.29 -0.33
CA ALA A 7 6.44 1.18 -1.03
C ALA A 7 7.62 1.50 -0.09
N ILE A 8 7.63 2.71 0.51
CA ILE A 8 8.73 3.12 1.39
C ILE A 8 8.71 2.41 2.74
N ILE A 9 7.53 1.95 3.21
CA ILE A 9 7.42 1.08 4.40
C ILE A 9 8.12 -0.25 4.13
N SER A 10 7.89 -0.85 2.96
CA SER A 10 8.52 -2.11 2.57
C SER A 10 10.03 -1.98 2.43
N GLU A 11 10.52 -0.91 1.81
CA GLU A 11 11.96 -0.58 1.75
C GLU A 11 12.58 -0.50 3.15
N GLU A 12 11.96 0.25 4.04
CA GLU A 12 12.43 0.40 5.42
C GLU A 12 12.46 -0.93 6.19
N ILE A 13 11.45 -1.79 6.01
CA ILE A 13 11.41 -3.13 6.62
C ILE A 13 12.54 -3.99 6.08
N ILE A 14 12.77 -4.00 4.77
CA ILE A 14 13.85 -4.77 4.13
C ILE A 14 15.21 -4.29 4.67
N ASP A 15 15.46 -3.00 4.69
CA ASP A 15 16.72 -2.42 5.19
C ASP A 15 16.99 -2.79 6.64
N ARG A 16 15.97 -2.73 7.51
CA ARG A 16 16.10 -3.09 8.93
C ARG A 16 16.27 -4.58 9.15
N SER A 17 15.59 -5.40 8.38
CA SER A 17 15.63 -6.86 8.55
C SER A 17 16.97 -7.47 8.16
N LYS A 18 17.78 -6.74 7.35
CA LYS A 18 19.01 -7.24 6.72
C LYS A 18 18.79 -8.52 5.91
N GLN A 19 17.53 -8.80 5.57
CA GLN A 19 17.16 -9.92 4.71
C GLN A 19 17.03 -9.44 3.27
N THR A 20 17.42 -10.30 2.34
CA THR A 20 17.32 -9.99 0.93
C THR A 20 16.12 -10.70 0.35
N LEU A 21 15.13 -9.93 -0.13
CA LEU A 21 14.12 -10.47 -1.03
C LEU A 21 14.71 -10.74 -2.40
N ALA A 22 14.09 -11.65 -3.16
CA ALA A 22 14.49 -11.86 -4.53
C ALA A 22 14.31 -10.59 -5.36
N ALA A 23 15.25 -10.31 -6.26
CA ALA A 23 15.12 -9.21 -7.21
C ALA A 23 13.91 -9.45 -8.12
N CYS A 24 13.16 -8.38 -8.40
CA CYS A 24 12.03 -8.42 -9.31
C CYS A 24 12.53 -8.29 -10.75
N ASP A 25 12.04 -9.17 -11.63
CA ASP A 25 12.21 -9.01 -13.08
C ASP A 25 11.14 -8.05 -13.64
N ASP A 26 11.30 -7.59 -14.88
CA ASP A 26 10.37 -6.62 -15.50
C ASP A 26 8.93 -7.15 -15.54
N GLY A 27 8.74 -8.44 -15.81
CA GLY A 27 7.43 -9.07 -15.83
C GLY A 27 6.76 -9.09 -14.45
N SER A 28 7.52 -9.40 -13.43
CA SER A 28 7.03 -9.39 -12.04
C SER A 28 6.72 -7.99 -11.53
N GLN A 29 7.53 -6.98 -11.91
CA GLN A 29 7.27 -5.58 -11.59
C GLN A 29 5.99 -5.06 -12.27
N ALA A 30 5.80 -5.37 -13.55
CA ALA A 30 4.59 -4.99 -14.28
C ALA A 30 3.33 -5.61 -13.69
N LEU A 31 3.39 -6.88 -13.24
CA LEU A 31 2.29 -7.52 -12.54
C LEU A 31 2.01 -6.86 -11.18
N ALA A 32 3.06 -6.56 -10.41
CA ALA A 32 2.94 -5.88 -9.12
C ALA A 32 2.28 -4.50 -9.27
N GLN A 33 2.72 -3.71 -10.25
CA GLN A 33 2.13 -2.40 -10.52
C GLN A 33 0.64 -2.50 -10.88
N ARG A 34 0.25 -3.48 -11.70
CA ARG A 34 -1.17 -3.74 -12.01
C ARG A 34 -1.95 -4.20 -10.79
N ALA A 35 -1.34 -5.04 -9.95
CA ALA A 35 -1.95 -5.53 -8.72
C ALA A 35 -2.32 -4.40 -7.76
N GLU A 36 -1.47 -3.39 -7.63
CA GLU A 36 -1.64 -2.23 -6.75
C GLU A 36 -2.58 -1.17 -7.32
N THR A 37 -2.85 -1.20 -8.63
CA THR A 37 -3.71 -0.21 -9.31
C THR A 37 -5.05 -0.82 -9.71
N ASP A 38 -5.18 -1.20 -10.96
CA ASP A 38 -6.44 -1.64 -11.58
C ASP A 38 -7.04 -2.88 -10.93
N VAL A 39 -6.17 -3.83 -10.58
CA VAL A 39 -6.58 -5.14 -10.05
C VAL A 39 -7.07 -5.00 -8.61
N PHE A 40 -6.45 -4.14 -7.81
CA PHE A 40 -6.90 -3.85 -6.45
C PHE A 40 -8.36 -3.38 -6.44
N PHE A 41 -8.68 -2.39 -7.26
CA PHE A 41 -10.06 -1.91 -7.38
C PHE A 41 -10.99 -2.95 -8.01
N ALA A 42 -10.50 -3.72 -8.98
CA ALA A 42 -11.27 -4.80 -9.58
C ALA A 42 -11.62 -5.89 -8.55
N ALA A 43 -10.70 -6.24 -7.63
CA ALA A 43 -10.95 -7.22 -6.57
C ALA A 43 -12.18 -6.87 -5.73
N ILE A 44 -12.36 -5.58 -5.41
CA ILE A 44 -13.48 -5.07 -4.60
C ILE A 44 -14.76 -4.94 -5.43
N ARG A 45 -14.65 -4.47 -6.67
CA ARG A 45 -15.79 -4.08 -7.53
C ARG A 45 -16.45 -5.22 -8.30
N GLN A 46 -15.95 -6.44 -8.23
CA GLN A 46 -16.55 -7.62 -8.84
C GLN A 46 -17.96 -7.93 -8.31
N ASN A 47 -18.22 -7.57 -7.06
CA ASN A 47 -19.55 -7.70 -6.45
C ASN A 47 -20.44 -6.51 -6.84
N SER A 48 -21.76 -6.76 -6.90
CA SER A 48 -22.70 -5.65 -7.01
C SER A 48 -22.64 -4.78 -5.75
N PRO A 49 -22.84 -3.45 -5.85
CA PRO A 49 -22.85 -2.55 -4.69
C PRO A 49 -23.78 -3.01 -3.56
N LEU A 50 -24.94 -3.56 -3.93
CA LEU A 50 -25.91 -4.09 -2.95
C LEU A 50 -25.33 -5.27 -2.15
N LYS A 51 -24.68 -6.23 -2.82
CA LYS A 51 -24.04 -7.38 -2.13
C LYS A 51 -22.92 -6.92 -1.21
N THR A 52 -22.13 -5.96 -1.65
CA THR A 52 -21.06 -5.38 -0.83
C THR A 52 -21.63 -4.67 0.39
N ALA A 53 -22.68 -3.85 0.23
CA ALA A 53 -23.33 -3.16 1.34
C ALA A 53 -23.95 -4.14 2.34
N LEU A 54 -24.64 -5.18 1.88
CA LEU A 54 -25.20 -6.22 2.74
C LEU A 54 -24.11 -6.98 3.51
N GLY A 55 -23.01 -7.34 2.84
CA GLY A 55 -21.87 -8.02 3.47
C GLY A 55 -21.20 -7.14 4.53
N LEU A 56 -20.99 -5.88 4.25
CA LEU A 56 -20.42 -4.91 5.20
C LEU A 56 -21.39 -4.67 6.38
N THR A 57 -22.68 -4.57 6.12
CA THR A 57 -23.68 -4.42 7.19
C THR A 57 -23.69 -5.64 8.10
N TRP A 58 -23.60 -6.85 7.54
CA TRP A 58 -23.53 -8.07 8.32
C TRP A 58 -22.27 -8.14 9.18
N MET A 59 -21.12 -7.69 8.66
CA MET A 59 -19.83 -7.75 9.33
C MET A 59 -19.63 -6.64 10.37
N LEU A 60 -20.06 -5.41 10.08
CA LEU A 60 -19.79 -4.20 10.86
C LEU A 60 -21.01 -3.67 11.62
N GLY A 61 -22.19 -4.24 11.38
CA GLY A 61 -23.46 -3.67 11.79
C GLY A 61 -23.80 -2.41 10.99
N LEU A 62 -25.04 -1.92 11.16
CA LEU A 62 -25.52 -0.76 10.40
C LEU A 62 -24.71 0.52 10.69
N LYS A 63 -24.39 0.79 11.97
CA LYS A 63 -23.57 1.95 12.35
C LYS A 63 -22.15 1.89 11.78
N GLY A 64 -21.52 0.72 11.87
CA GLY A 64 -20.18 0.50 11.33
C GLY A 64 -20.15 0.64 9.80
N MET A 65 -21.14 0.10 9.09
CA MET A 65 -21.27 0.27 7.64
C MET A 65 -21.45 1.74 7.25
N MET A 66 -22.27 2.51 7.98
CA MET A 66 -22.44 3.94 7.72
C MET A 66 -21.17 4.74 7.97
N ALA A 67 -20.42 4.44 9.05
CA ALA A 67 -19.14 5.06 9.34
C ALA A 67 -18.12 4.73 8.26
N PHE A 68 -18.03 3.48 7.83
CA PHE A 68 -17.17 3.04 6.73
C PHE A 68 -17.53 3.73 5.41
N ALA A 69 -18.83 3.82 5.07
CA ALA A 69 -19.25 4.50 3.84
C ALA A 69 -18.91 5.99 3.86
N LYS A 70 -19.07 6.67 5.00
CA LYS A 70 -18.69 8.08 5.17
C LYS A 70 -17.18 8.27 5.01
N ASP A 71 -16.39 7.42 5.64
CA ASP A 71 -14.93 7.43 5.55
C ASP A 71 -14.46 7.22 4.09
N ARG A 72 -15.03 6.21 3.40
CA ARG A 72 -14.69 5.96 1.99
C ARG A 72 -15.13 7.07 1.05
N ALA A 73 -16.23 7.75 1.33
CA ALA A 73 -16.65 8.93 0.56
C ALA A 73 -15.65 10.09 0.71
N SER A 74 -15.16 10.34 1.93
CA SER A 74 -14.13 11.37 2.18
C SER A 74 -12.78 10.98 1.54
N PHE A 75 -12.40 9.71 1.63
CA PHE A 75 -11.19 9.17 1.01
C PHE A 75 -11.18 9.31 -0.51
N SER A 76 -12.35 9.17 -1.14
CA SER A 76 -12.51 9.29 -2.60
C SER A 76 -12.80 10.72 -3.05
N ALA A 77 -12.90 11.68 -2.14
CA ALA A 77 -13.16 13.08 -2.48
C ALA A 77 -11.99 13.65 -3.33
N GLY A 78 -12.32 14.17 -4.51
CA GLY A 78 -11.33 14.75 -5.43
C GLY A 78 -10.68 13.78 -6.41
N HIS A 79 -10.86 12.48 -6.24
CA HIS A 79 -10.44 11.49 -7.23
C HIS A 79 -11.51 10.39 -7.37
N LYS A 80 -12.09 10.29 -8.58
CA LYS A 80 -12.92 9.15 -8.94
C LYS A 80 -12.04 8.20 -9.77
N PRO A 81 -11.60 7.07 -9.20
CA PRO A 81 -10.99 6.02 -10.01
C PRO A 81 -11.94 5.68 -11.15
N ALA A 82 -11.41 5.38 -12.33
CA ALA A 82 -12.22 5.03 -13.50
C ALA A 82 -13.31 4.04 -13.08
N GLU A 83 -14.58 4.42 -13.35
CA GLU A 83 -15.73 3.64 -12.93
C GLU A 83 -15.77 2.34 -13.72
N GLN A 84 -15.38 1.24 -13.07
CA GLN A 84 -15.43 -0.08 -13.66
C GLN A 84 -16.78 -0.74 -13.31
N SER A 85 -17.54 -1.13 -14.32
CA SER A 85 -18.70 -1.98 -14.10
C SER A 85 -18.26 -3.33 -13.48
N PRO A 86 -19.11 -4.04 -12.72
CA PRO A 86 -18.79 -5.35 -12.17
C PRO A 86 -18.31 -6.36 -13.24
N ALA A 87 -18.81 -6.25 -14.47
CA ALA A 87 -18.40 -7.09 -15.59
C ALA A 87 -16.97 -6.75 -16.05
N ALA A 88 -16.63 -5.46 -16.16
CA ALA A 88 -15.29 -5.00 -16.49
C ALA A 88 -14.30 -5.39 -15.40
N ALA A 89 -14.65 -5.20 -14.13
CA ALA A 89 -13.83 -5.61 -12.98
C ALA A 89 -13.53 -7.12 -12.99
N LYS A 90 -14.53 -7.97 -13.26
CA LYS A 90 -14.33 -9.42 -13.41
C LYS A 90 -13.39 -9.76 -14.56
N ARG A 91 -13.44 -9.03 -15.66
CA ARG A 91 -12.54 -9.25 -16.79
C ARG A 91 -11.10 -8.90 -16.42
N VAL A 92 -10.87 -7.69 -15.89
CA VAL A 92 -9.54 -7.25 -15.44
C VAL A 92 -8.92 -8.24 -14.45
N PHE A 93 -9.71 -8.67 -13.48
CA PHE A 93 -9.24 -9.62 -12.47
C PHE A 93 -8.91 -11.00 -13.05
N ARG A 94 -9.69 -11.47 -14.01
CA ARG A 94 -9.41 -12.74 -14.70
C ARG A 94 -8.17 -12.66 -15.58
N GLU A 95 -7.99 -11.58 -16.32
CA GLU A 95 -6.79 -11.33 -17.12
C GLU A 95 -5.55 -11.33 -16.21
N PHE A 96 -5.61 -10.65 -15.07
CA PHE A 96 -4.54 -10.66 -14.09
C PHE A 96 -4.21 -12.08 -13.57
N LEU A 97 -5.23 -12.89 -13.25
CA LEU A 97 -5.00 -14.27 -12.82
C LEU A 97 -4.32 -15.12 -13.88
N ASN A 98 -4.69 -14.94 -15.16
CA ASN A 98 -4.06 -15.63 -16.27
C ASN A 98 -2.60 -15.19 -16.46
N ASP A 99 -2.33 -13.90 -16.39
CA ASP A 99 -0.97 -13.36 -16.53
C ASP A 99 -0.08 -13.82 -15.38
N LEU A 100 -0.62 -13.85 -14.16
CA LEU A 100 0.08 -14.36 -12.97
C LEU A 100 0.34 -15.88 -13.10
N GLU A 101 -0.61 -16.66 -13.61
CA GLU A 101 -0.41 -18.07 -13.89
C GLU A 101 0.74 -18.29 -14.88
N GLN A 102 0.79 -17.52 -15.97
CA GLN A 102 1.87 -17.59 -16.96
C GLN A 102 3.23 -17.21 -16.35
N GLN A 103 3.26 -16.16 -15.51
CA GLN A 103 4.49 -15.74 -14.83
C GLN A 103 5.02 -16.80 -13.86
N LEU A 104 4.13 -17.62 -13.28
CA LEU A 104 4.47 -18.71 -12.36
C LEU A 104 4.90 -20.00 -13.06
N VAL A 105 4.81 -20.12 -14.39
CA VAL A 105 5.22 -21.33 -15.10
C VAL A 105 6.70 -21.61 -14.86
N GLY A 106 6.99 -22.78 -14.29
CA GLY A 106 8.36 -23.21 -13.96
C GLY A 106 9.02 -22.46 -12.79
N LYS A 107 8.27 -21.58 -12.12
CA LYS A 107 8.77 -20.80 -10.98
C LYS A 107 8.02 -21.15 -9.69
N ARG A 108 8.72 -21.08 -8.56
CA ARG A 108 8.12 -21.26 -7.23
C ARG A 108 7.39 -20.00 -6.76
N TYR A 109 7.91 -18.82 -7.09
CA TYR A 109 7.41 -17.48 -6.80
C TYR A 109 7.44 -16.62 -8.06
N VAL A 110 6.78 -15.49 -8.03
CA VAL A 110 6.59 -14.61 -9.20
C VAL A 110 7.92 -14.22 -9.87
N SER A 111 8.95 -13.98 -9.07
CA SER A 111 10.30 -13.61 -9.56
C SER A 111 11.29 -14.80 -9.58
N GLY A 112 10.91 -16.03 -9.23
CA GLY A 112 11.81 -17.20 -9.28
C GLY A 112 11.70 -18.16 -8.11
N ALA A 113 12.83 -18.52 -7.49
CA ALA A 113 12.91 -19.56 -6.46
C ALA A 113 12.51 -19.08 -5.05
N SER A 114 12.66 -17.78 -4.76
CA SER A 114 12.39 -17.17 -3.47
C SER A 114 11.37 -16.03 -3.62
N PRO A 115 10.61 -15.70 -2.56
CA PRO A 115 9.63 -14.63 -2.62
C PRO A 115 10.30 -13.25 -2.86
N SER A 116 9.64 -12.43 -3.62
CA SER A 116 10.00 -11.04 -3.92
C SER A 116 8.91 -10.09 -3.43
N LEU A 117 9.16 -8.78 -3.47
CA LEU A 117 8.12 -7.79 -3.17
C LEU A 117 6.91 -7.93 -4.11
N SER A 118 7.14 -8.28 -5.40
CA SER A 118 6.07 -8.52 -6.37
C SER A 118 5.13 -9.65 -5.97
N ASP A 119 5.61 -10.67 -5.24
CA ASP A 119 4.75 -11.73 -4.71
C ASP A 119 3.73 -11.18 -3.71
N PHE A 120 4.15 -10.31 -2.79
CA PHE A 120 3.26 -9.70 -1.81
C PHE A 120 2.25 -8.77 -2.48
N CYS A 121 2.68 -7.95 -3.45
CA CYS A 121 1.79 -7.09 -4.22
C CYS A 121 0.72 -7.91 -4.98
N CYS A 122 1.12 -8.99 -5.64
CA CYS A 122 0.20 -9.86 -6.39
C CYS A 122 -0.74 -10.68 -5.48
N TYR A 123 -0.27 -11.07 -4.30
CA TYR A 123 -1.05 -11.84 -3.34
C TYR A 123 -2.23 -11.04 -2.77
N HIS A 124 -2.00 -9.78 -2.45
CA HIS A 124 -2.95 -8.92 -1.74
C HIS A 124 -4.33 -8.81 -2.43
N PRO A 125 -4.47 -8.48 -3.72
CA PRO A 125 -5.79 -8.35 -4.35
C PRO A 125 -6.54 -9.69 -4.43
N ILE A 126 -5.85 -10.83 -4.53
CA ILE A 126 -6.49 -12.14 -4.55
C ILE A 126 -7.01 -12.49 -3.14
N PHE A 127 -6.19 -12.27 -2.12
CA PHE A 127 -6.59 -12.42 -0.72
C PHE A 127 -7.81 -11.56 -0.39
N LEU A 128 -7.79 -10.30 -0.83
CA LEU A 128 -8.89 -9.36 -0.65
C LEU A 128 -10.17 -9.83 -1.36
N ALA A 129 -10.06 -10.29 -2.62
CA ALA A 129 -11.19 -10.81 -3.40
C ALA A 129 -11.81 -12.06 -2.76
N GLN A 130 -11.01 -12.93 -2.15
CA GLN A 130 -11.49 -14.08 -1.38
C GLN A 130 -12.21 -13.62 -0.10
N GLY A 131 -11.65 -12.66 0.64
CA GLY A 131 -12.26 -12.08 1.85
C GLY A 131 -13.64 -11.46 1.56
N PHE A 132 -13.77 -10.73 0.47
CA PHE A 132 -15.05 -10.18 0.00
C PHE A 132 -15.96 -11.19 -0.70
N LYS A 133 -15.53 -12.47 -0.80
CA LYS A 133 -16.26 -13.51 -1.55
C LYS A 133 -16.57 -13.10 -3.00
N SER A 134 -15.70 -12.26 -3.59
CA SER A 134 -15.82 -11.81 -4.97
C SER A 134 -15.39 -12.87 -5.96
N ILE A 135 -14.55 -13.80 -5.54
CA ILE A 135 -14.07 -14.92 -6.33
C ILE A 135 -14.21 -16.22 -5.53
N LYS A 136 -14.51 -17.32 -6.21
CA LYS A 136 -14.57 -18.64 -5.61
C LYS A 136 -13.25 -19.40 -5.86
N PRO A 137 -12.83 -20.28 -4.96
CA PRO A 137 -11.56 -21.00 -5.10
C PRO A 137 -11.37 -21.71 -6.46
N HIS A 138 -12.44 -22.31 -7.02
CA HIS A 138 -12.37 -23.01 -8.30
C HIS A 138 -12.21 -22.06 -9.51
N GLN A 139 -12.35 -20.75 -9.33
CA GLN A 139 -12.14 -19.73 -10.37
C GLN A 139 -10.68 -19.25 -10.40
N ILE A 140 -9.88 -19.64 -9.43
CA ILE A 140 -8.46 -19.33 -9.35
C ILE A 140 -7.69 -20.51 -9.97
N PRO A 141 -6.78 -20.30 -10.93
CA PRO A 141 -5.97 -21.36 -11.51
C PRO A 141 -5.20 -22.16 -10.45
N GLU A 142 -4.99 -23.45 -10.68
CA GLU A 142 -4.34 -24.35 -9.73
C GLU A 142 -2.93 -23.88 -9.36
N THR A 143 -2.16 -23.44 -10.35
CA THR A 143 -0.81 -22.91 -10.15
C THR A 143 -0.82 -21.72 -9.21
N VAL A 144 -1.78 -20.80 -9.40
CA VAL A 144 -1.95 -19.62 -8.54
C VAL A 144 -2.39 -20.03 -7.14
N ARG A 145 -3.32 -20.98 -6.98
CA ARG A 145 -3.72 -21.49 -5.65
C ARG A 145 -2.54 -22.10 -4.88
N SER A 146 -1.74 -22.93 -5.57
CA SER A 146 -0.55 -23.53 -4.98
C SER A 146 0.48 -22.47 -4.56
N TRP A 147 0.66 -21.43 -5.37
CA TRP A 147 1.49 -20.28 -5.00
C TRP A 147 0.91 -19.51 -3.82
N MET A 148 -0.40 -19.24 -3.79
CA MET A 148 -1.05 -18.58 -2.63
C MET A 148 -0.88 -19.36 -1.33
N THR A 149 -0.91 -20.70 -1.39
CA THR A 149 -0.64 -21.54 -0.21
C THR A 149 0.76 -21.31 0.30
N ARG A 150 1.77 -21.30 -0.58
CA ARG A 150 3.17 -21.01 -0.20
C ARG A 150 3.35 -19.62 0.38
N MET A 151 2.66 -18.62 -0.17
CA MET A 151 2.67 -17.25 0.39
C MET A 151 2.06 -17.22 1.80
N ALA A 152 0.95 -17.91 2.00
CA ALA A 152 0.31 -18.01 3.31
C ALA A 152 1.18 -18.72 4.37
N GLU A 153 2.00 -19.71 3.95
CA GLU A 153 2.95 -20.42 4.81
C GLU A 153 4.07 -19.52 5.36
N ILE A 154 4.37 -18.38 4.72
CA ILE A 154 5.32 -17.39 5.26
C ILE A 154 4.84 -16.89 6.62
N GLY A 155 3.53 -16.79 6.82
CA GLY A 155 2.91 -16.44 8.08
C GLY A 155 3.14 -14.96 8.45
N TRP A 156 2.97 -14.68 9.73
CA TRP A 156 3.06 -13.32 10.29
C TRP A 156 4.39 -13.05 11.02
N GLY A 157 5.25 -14.07 11.10
CA GLY A 157 6.49 -14.00 11.89
C GLY A 157 6.22 -13.91 13.41
N ASP A 158 7.28 -13.63 14.15
CA ASP A 158 7.19 -13.34 15.58
C ASP A 158 6.91 -11.85 15.79
N TYR A 159 5.90 -11.52 16.55
CA TYR A 159 5.53 -10.14 16.85
C TYR A 159 5.09 -9.97 18.31
N ALA A 160 5.27 -8.76 18.81
CA ALA A 160 4.70 -8.32 20.10
C ALA A 160 3.65 -7.24 19.83
N ASN A 161 2.54 -7.30 20.56
CA ASN A 161 1.54 -6.25 20.53
C ASN A 161 2.06 -5.02 21.28
N VAL A 162 1.86 -3.85 20.70
CA VAL A 162 2.17 -2.56 21.30
C VAL A 162 0.90 -1.73 21.26
N GLU A 163 0.51 -1.14 22.39
CA GLU A 163 -0.61 -0.22 22.44
C GLU A 163 -0.29 1.08 21.67
N ALA A 164 -1.33 1.69 21.09
CA ALA A 164 -1.13 2.91 20.32
C ALA A 164 -0.54 4.06 21.15
N SER A 165 -0.92 4.16 22.44
CA SER A 165 -0.36 5.12 23.39
C SER A 165 1.14 4.94 23.58
N ASP A 166 1.58 3.69 23.73
CA ASP A 166 3.01 3.37 23.96
C ASP A 166 3.83 3.70 22.72
N ALA A 167 3.28 3.44 21.52
CA ALA A 167 3.94 3.81 20.27
C ALA A 167 4.10 5.34 20.12
N LEU A 168 3.11 6.13 20.55
CA LEU A 168 3.20 7.59 20.56
C LEU A 168 4.22 8.10 21.58
N GLU A 169 4.27 7.50 22.77
CA GLU A 169 5.27 7.85 23.79
C GLU A 169 6.70 7.50 23.34
N ILE A 170 6.92 6.34 22.73
CA ILE A 170 8.20 5.97 22.13
C ILE A 170 8.62 6.99 21.07
N ALA A 171 7.69 7.40 20.20
CA ALA A 171 7.97 8.43 19.19
C ALA A 171 8.37 9.77 19.83
N LYS A 172 7.70 10.17 20.91
CA LYS A 172 7.95 11.43 21.63
C LYS A 172 9.32 11.47 22.33
N MET A 173 9.83 10.30 22.76
CA MET A 173 11.11 10.18 23.45
C MET A 173 12.32 10.03 22.52
N GLN A 174 12.10 9.94 21.20
CA GLN A 174 13.15 9.71 20.22
C GLN A 174 13.25 10.88 19.25
N ASP A 175 14.46 11.28 18.91
CA ASP A 175 14.69 12.20 17.80
C ASP A 175 14.65 11.44 16.47
N PRO A 176 14.24 12.12 15.37
CA PRO A 176 14.33 11.55 14.04
C PRO A 176 15.78 11.18 13.68
N ARG A 177 15.94 10.17 12.84
CA ARG A 177 17.27 9.78 12.33
C ARG A 177 17.91 10.91 11.54
N SER A 178 19.23 11.05 11.68
CA SER A 178 20.02 11.92 10.82
C SER A 178 19.94 11.46 9.37
N LEU A 179 19.71 12.37 8.46
CA LEU A 179 19.67 12.09 7.03
C LEU A 179 21.07 12.18 6.42
N PRO A 180 21.39 11.35 5.39
CA PRO A 180 22.62 11.49 4.62
C PRO A 180 22.74 12.89 4.01
N SER A 181 23.93 13.46 3.97
CA SER A 181 24.17 14.83 3.46
C SER A 181 23.80 15.01 1.97
N VAL A 182 23.83 13.95 1.18
CA VAL A 182 23.41 13.95 -0.22
C VAL A 182 21.91 14.17 -0.41
N ASP A 183 21.10 13.84 0.59
CA ASP A 183 19.64 13.99 0.53
C ASP A 183 19.18 15.42 0.87
N VAL A 184 20.10 16.31 1.26
CA VAL A 184 19.81 17.67 1.77
C VAL A 184 20.09 18.75 0.71
N ALA A 185 20.46 18.41 -0.52
CA ALA A 185 20.99 19.33 -1.52
C ALA A 185 19.94 19.99 -2.44
N HIS A 186 18.71 20.20 -1.98
CA HIS A 186 17.69 20.90 -2.76
C HIS A 186 17.53 22.35 -2.27
N GLU A 187 17.32 23.30 -3.19
CA GLU A 187 17.21 24.75 -2.89
C GLU A 187 16.03 25.11 -1.92
N ASP A 188 14.97 24.30 -1.91
CA ASP A 188 13.83 24.49 -1.03
C ASP A 188 13.99 23.84 0.36
N VAL A 189 15.12 23.19 0.65
CA VAL A 189 15.36 22.62 1.99
C VAL A 189 15.42 23.75 3.02
N GLY A 190 14.66 23.55 4.10
CA GLY A 190 14.43 24.56 5.13
C GLY A 190 13.13 25.36 4.96
N GLU A 191 12.51 25.31 3.78
CA GLU A 191 11.26 25.99 3.51
C GLU A 191 10.04 25.22 4.05
N TRP A 192 8.97 25.95 4.32
CA TRP A 192 7.70 25.37 4.71
C TRP A 192 6.92 24.92 3.48
N VAL A 193 6.61 23.62 3.44
CA VAL A 193 5.99 22.99 2.28
C VAL A 193 4.72 22.25 2.66
N THR A 194 3.91 21.97 1.64
CA THR A 194 2.77 21.06 1.69
C THR A 194 3.04 19.85 0.80
N VAL A 195 2.90 18.66 1.37
CA VAL A 195 2.96 17.39 0.63
C VAL A 195 1.55 16.83 0.53
N THR A 196 1.11 16.53 -0.69
CA THR A 196 -0.27 16.08 -0.97
C THR A 196 -0.26 14.87 -1.90
N PRO A 197 -1.00 13.77 -1.58
CA PRO A 197 -1.21 12.66 -2.51
C PRO A 197 -1.87 13.14 -3.82
N THR A 198 -1.50 12.54 -4.94
CA THR A 198 -2.06 12.91 -6.26
C THR A 198 -3.29 12.10 -6.65
N ASP A 199 -3.53 10.96 -5.97
CA ASP A 199 -4.59 9.99 -6.27
C ASP A 199 -5.79 10.10 -5.31
N THR A 200 -5.75 9.40 -4.20
CA THR A 200 -6.85 9.29 -3.22
C THR A 200 -6.45 9.95 -1.90
N ALA A 201 -7.44 10.21 -1.03
CA ALA A 201 -7.21 10.80 0.29
C ALA A 201 -6.30 12.04 0.25
N ARG A 202 -6.59 12.97 -0.63
CA ARG A 202 -5.80 14.19 -0.87
C ARG A 202 -5.77 15.15 0.33
N VAL A 203 -5.39 14.60 1.48
CA VAL A 203 -5.21 15.38 2.70
C VAL A 203 -3.78 15.93 2.72
N PRO A 204 -3.61 17.25 2.66
CA PRO A 204 -2.28 17.84 2.67
C PRO A 204 -1.61 17.68 4.04
N VAL A 205 -0.31 17.41 4.04
CA VAL A 205 0.54 17.39 5.23
C VAL A 205 1.58 18.48 5.09
N THR A 206 1.66 19.38 6.09
CA THR A 206 2.58 20.52 6.09
C THR A 206 3.75 20.29 7.04
N GLY A 207 4.91 20.80 6.68
CA GLY A 207 6.11 20.77 7.50
C GLY A 207 7.29 21.47 6.85
N THR A 208 8.43 21.53 7.54
CA THR A 208 9.67 22.05 6.97
C THR A 208 10.29 20.99 6.08
N LEU A 209 10.62 21.30 4.83
CA LEU A 209 11.29 20.40 3.93
C LEU A 209 12.69 20.08 4.46
N VAL A 210 13.00 18.81 4.67
CA VAL A 210 14.30 18.35 5.16
C VAL A 210 15.11 17.70 4.03
N SER A 211 14.42 17.01 3.11
CA SER A 211 15.04 16.39 1.95
C SER A 211 14.04 16.28 0.80
N LEU A 212 14.55 16.46 -0.43
CA LEU A 212 13.84 16.23 -1.67
C LEU A 212 14.77 15.54 -2.67
N SER A 213 14.55 14.25 -2.90
CA SER A 213 15.30 13.46 -3.87
C SER A 213 14.41 12.99 -5.03
N ALA A 214 14.98 12.21 -5.95
CA ALA A 214 14.23 11.58 -7.03
C ALA A 214 13.25 10.51 -6.52
N GLU A 215 13.56 9.92 -5.37
CA GLU A 215 12.80 8.79 -4.79
C GLU A 215 11.91 9.21 -3.62
N ARG A 216 12.28 10.28 -2.88
CA ARG A 216 11.69 10.56 -1.57
C ARG A 216 11.51 12.05 -1.28
N ILE A 217 10.44 12.37 -0.56
CA ILE A 217 10.19 13.68 0.07
C ILE A 217 10.21 13.46 1.58
N ILE A 218 10.97 14.26 2.32
CA ILE A 218 11.02 14.19 3.78
C ILE A 218 10.74 15.56 4.36
N ILE A 219 9.74 15.64 5.24
CA ILE A 219 9.42 16.87 5.96
C ILE A 219 9.58 16.67 7.45
N ALA A 220 10.03 17.69 8.15
CA ALA A 220 10.04 17.76 9.60
C ALA A 220 8.75 18.40 10.11
N ARG A 221 8.13 17.75 11.10
CA ARG A 221 6.94 18.27 11.77
C ARG A 221 7.01 17.99 13.26
N ARG A 222 6.61 18.96 14.06
CA ARG A 222 6.49 18.81 15.51
C ARG A 222 5.02 18.81 15.92
N SER A 223 4.64 17.90 16.79
CA SER A 223 3.34 17.91 17.46
C SER A 223 3.50 17.59 18.96
N GLU A 224 2.46 17.86 19.74
CA GLU A 224 2.45 17.55 21.18
C GLU A 224 2.42 16.05 21.43
N ASP A 225 1.82 15.27 20.53
CA ASP A 225 1.62 13.83 20.70
C ASP A 225 2.89 13.01 20.44
N VAL A 226 3.70 13.41 19.44
CA VAL A 226 4.84 12.61 18.94
C VAL A 226 6.18 13.36 18.93
N GLY A 227 6.21 14.61 19.41
CA GLY A 227 7.43 15.42 19.39
C GLY A 227 7.83 15.83 17.96
N LEU A 228 9.13 15.90 17.69
CA LEU A 228 9.68 16.14 16.34
C LEU A 228 9.72 14.82 15.57
N CYS A 229 9.11 14.79 14.40
CA CYS A 229 9.14 13.65 13.49
C CYS A 229 9.62 14.05 12.11
N HIS A 230 10.39 13.20 11.45
CA HIS A 230 10.54 13.20 10.01
C HIS A 230 9.45 12.34 9.40
N ILE A 231 8.71 12.90 8.45
CA ILE A 231 7.64 12.21 7.70
C ILE A 231 8.16 11.97 6.29
N HIS A 232 8.29 10.71 5.93
CA HIS A 232 8.81 10.24 4.66
C HIS A 232 7.66 9.92 3.72
N PHE A 233 7.71 10.46 2.49
CA PHE A 233 6.77 10.16 1.40
C PHE A 233 7.57 9.69 0.19
N PRO A 234 7.04 8.77 -0.64
CA PRO A 234 7.64 8.49 -1.93
C PRO A 234 7.52 9.74 -2.83
N ARG A 235 8.47 9.92 -3.74
CA ARG A 235 8.40 11.02 -4.72
C ARG A 235 7.27 10.80 -5.72
N GLN A 236 7.05 9.55 -6.12
CA GLN A 236 5.96 9.18 -7.01
C GLN A 236 4.63 9.16 -6.27
N GLY A 237 3.60 9.73 -6.86
CA GLY A 237 2.27 9.78 -6.26
C GLY A 237 2.04 10.92 -5.26
N PHE A 238 3.02 11.81 -5.06
CA PHE A 238 2.90 12.97 -4.17
C PHE A 238 3.42 14.25 -4.84
N THR A 239 2.73 15.37 -4.58
CA THR A 239 3.22 16.71 -4.88
C THR A 239 3.87 17.31 -3.64
N CYS A 240 4.90 18.15 -3.85
CA CYS A 240 5.52 18.95 -2.80
C CYS A 240 5.49 20.41 -3.28
N GLU A 241 4.80 21.26 -2.56
CA GLU A 241 4.60 22.66 -2.95
C GLU A 241 4.99 23.59 -1.80
N ARG A 242 5.76 24.64 -2.11
CA ARG A 242 6.14 25.66 -1.15
C ARG A 242 4.92 26.49 -0.74
N ILE A 243 4.76 26.71 0.55
CA ILE A 243 3.74 27.62 1.09
C ILE A 243 4.29 29.04 0.99
N ARG A 244 3.57 29.89 0.27
CA ARG A 244 3.91 31.33 0.13
C ARG A 244 3.31 32.13 1.25
#